data_e66ae0c1d3c6d7a1d90415353106aaf6
#
_entry.id   e66ae0c1d3c6d7a1d90415353106aaf6
#
_cell.length_a   1.000
_cell.length_b   1.000
_cell.length_c   1.000
_cell.angle_alpha   90.00
_cell.angle_beta   90.00
_cell.angle_gamma   90.00
#
_symmetry.space_group_name_H-M   'P 1'
#
loop_
_entity.id
_entity.type
_entity.pdbx_description
1 polymer ?
#
loop_
_entity_poly.entity_id
_entity_poly.type
_entity_poly.pdbx_seq_one_letter_code
_entity_poly.pdbx_strand_id
1 'polypeptide(L)'
;MTVQGQKMSFTRSPEFRLLIIACAVFVFMSLLSPDRFLSGQNLTSMAFQFPEFAILALAMTITMMTGGIDLSVVGVANLSAVVAALILTQLAGPEMATGPSLIWLGFAVAAALCIGAAAGLVNGSLVAFFGLPPILATLGSGLVFTGLAIAMTGGSAVMGFPATVAWIGNESLLGVPVPLILFGLLALGLHLLLTKTAFGLRVTMYGANPLAALYAAVNINRVLLKVYVIAGMLASSAGLVIMSRANSAKADYGSSYLLLAVLIAVLGGVNPYGGYGRVIGVVLAVLSMQFLSSGLNMLQVSNFARELIWGVLLIFVMVINSNAIGRGFFARAKPTKSS
;
A
#
# COMPACT_ATOMS: atom_id res chain seq x y z
N MET A 1 -12.82 -36.85 19.35
CA MET A 1 -11.74 -35.90 19.65
C MET A 1 -12.27 -34.51 19.48
N THR A 2 -12.68 -33.86 20.55
CA THR A 2 -13.22 -32.52 20.60
C THR A 2 -12.04 -31.52 20.46
N VAL A 3 -11.97 -30.85 19.32
CA VAL A 3 -11.05 -29.72 19.12
C VAL A 3 -11.55 -28.56 20.01
N GLN A 4 -10.97 -28.43 21.20
CA GLN A 4 -11.16 -27.24 22.02
C GLN A 4 -10.62 -26.04 21.28
N GLY A 5 -11.52 -25.22 20.72
CA GLY A 5 -11.21 -23.89 20.21
C GLY A 5 -10.72 -23.02 21.35
N GLN A 6 -9.41 -22.94 21.53
CA GLN A 6 -8.80 -21.93 22.39
C GLN A 6 -9.20 -20.56 21.84
N LYS A 7 -10.18 -19.90 22.47
CA LYS A 7 -10.42 -18.47 22.32
C LYS A 7 -9.13 -17.75 22.74
N MET A 8 -8.28 -17.41 21.78
CA MET A 8 -7.14 -16.51 22.05
C MET A 8 -7.71 -15.24 22.69
N SER A 9 -7.25 -14.94 23.89
CA SER A 9 -7.62 -13.72 24.58
C SER A 9 -7.28 -12.55 23.66
N PHE A 10 -8.22 -11.61 23.49
CA PHE A 10 -8.08 -10.41 22.63
C PHE A 10 -6.77 -9.67 22.89
N THR A 11 -6.29 -9.67 24.13
CA THR A 11 -5.02 -9.04 24.57
C THR A 11 -3.75 -9.71 24.02
N ARG A 12 -3.84 -10.91 23.44
CA ARG A 12 -2.70 -11.63 22.83
C ARG A 12 -2.72 -11.56 21.29
N SER A 13 -3.71 -10.90 20.69
CA SER A 13 -3.78 -10.76 19.24
C SER A 13 -2.65 -9.84 18.70
N PRO A 14 -2.10 -10.12 17.52
CA PRO A 14 -1.13 -9.23 16.88
C PRO A 14 -1.67 -7.80 16.69
N GLU A 15 -2.95 -7.68 16.38
CA GLU A 15 -3.63 -6.39 16.17
C GLU A 15 -3.67 -5.56 17.44
N PHE A 16 -3.87 -6.19 18.61
CA PHE A 16 -3.85 -5.48 19.89
C PHE A 16 -2.47 -4.90 20.21
N ARG A 17 -1.40 -5.64 19.89
CA ARG A 17 -0.02 -5.12 20.03
C ARG A 17 0.24 -3.94 19.12
N LEU A 18 -0.23 -3.99 17.85
CA LEU A 18 -0.10 -2.88 16.92
C LEU A 18 -0.90 -1.65 17.38
N LEU A 19 -2.08 -1.86 17.94
CA LEU A 19 -2.86 -0.77 18.54
C LEU A 19 -2.10 -0.12 19.71
N ILE A 20 -1.48 -0.92 20.59
CA ILE A 20 -0.63 -0.38 21.67
C ILE A 20 0.54 0.42 21.09
N ILE A 21 1.20 -0.07 20.06
CA ILE A 21 2.31 0.63 19.40
C ILE A 21 1.82 1.96 18.82
N ALA A 22 0.69 1.98 18.12
CA ALA A 22 0.10 3.20 17.57
C ALA A 22 -0.22 4.22 18.67
N CYS A 23 -0.85 3.77 19.77
CA CYS A 23 -1.14 4.61 20.92
C CYS A 23 0.14 5.12 21.62
N ALA A 24 1.14 4.26 21.77
CA ALA A 24 2.42 4.63 22.38
C ALA A 24 3.16 5.69 21.54
N VAL A 25 3.21 5.53 20.22
CA VAL A 25 3.81 6.52 19.31
C VAL A 25 3.03 7.83 19.37
N PHE A 26 1.69 7.78 19.37
CA PHE A 26 0.85 8.97 19.48
C PHE A 26 1.11 9.73 20.79
N VAL A 27 1.10 9.03 21.92
CA VAL A 27 1.36 9.64 23.24
C VAL A 27 2.79 10.19 23.30
N PHE A 28 3.77 9.44 22.82
CA PHE A 28 5.17 9.86 22.82
C PHE A 28 5.37 11.15 22.01
N MET A 29 4.81 11.24 20.80
CA MET A 29 4.89 12.45 19.97
C MET A 29 4.09 13.63 20.55
N SER A 30 2.97 13.34 21.21
CA SER A 30 2.18 14.36 21.93
C SER A 30 2.96 14.97 23.11
N LEU A 31 3.76 14.17 23.81
CA LEU A 31 4.59 14.67 24.92
C LEU A 31 5.79 15.49 24.43
N LEU A 32 6.37 15.13 23.28
CA LEU A 32 7.51 15.86 22.70
C LEU A 32 7.15 17.21 22.09
N SER A 33 5.93 17.36 21.55
CA SER A 33 5.51 18.59 20.89
C SER A 33 3.99 18.82 21.07
N PRO A 34 3.50 19.08 22.30
CA PRO A 34 2.06 19.09 22.57
C PRO A 34 1.31 20.15 21.76
N ASP A 35 1.80 21.38 21.72
CA ASP A 35 1.11 22.50 21.07
C ASP A 35 1.00 22.34 19.55
N ARG A 36 2.01 21.72 18.91
CA ARG A 36 2.04 21.55 17.46
C ARG A 36 1.41 20.25 17.04
N PHE A 37 1.75 19.14 17.73
CA PHE A 37 1.31 17.80 17.34
C PHE A 37 -0.19 17.62 17.56
N LEU A 38 -0.75 18.10 18.70
CA LEU A 38 -2.17 18.00 19.02
C LEU A 38 -3.03 19.11 18.40
N SER A 39 -2.44 20.02 17.61
CA SER A 39 -3.23 21.07 16.96
C SER A 39 -4.24 20.45 15.98
N GLY A 40 -5.46 21.02 15.94
CA GLY A 40 -6.51 20.58 15.02
C GLY A 40 -6.04 20.62 13.56
N GLN A 41 -5.22 21.62 13.20
CA GLN A 41 -4.64 21.75 11.87
C GLN A 41 -3.71 20.58 11.54
N ASN A 42 -2.87 20.12 12.48
CA ASN A 42 -2.00 18.98 12.26
C ASN A 42 -2.79 17.67 12.16
N LEU A 43 -3.78 17.46 13.02
CA LEU A 43 -4.63 16.26 12.97
C LEU A 43 -5.39 16.17 11.65
N THR A 44 -5.94 17.27 11.17
CA THR A 44 -6.57 17.34 9.86
C THR A 44 -5.56 17.09 8.74
N SER A 45 -4.38 17.74 8.80
CA SER A 45 -3.31 17.53 7.82
C SER A 45 -2.86 16.07 7.76
N MET A 46 -2.71 15.40 8.91
CA MET A 46 -2.40 13.96 8.94
C MET A 46 -3.45 13.14 8.17
N ALA A 47 -4.74 13.42 8.39
CA ALA A 47 -5.83 12.69 7.75
C ALA A 47 -5.87 12.86 6.22
N PHE A 48 -5.36 13.97 5.71
CA PHE A 48 -5.18 14.18 4.26
C PHE A 48 -3.93 13.48 3.70
N GLN A 49 -2.86 13.37 4.48
CA GLN A 49 -1.54 12.91 3.99
C GLN A 49 -1.41 11.40 3.90
N PHE A 50 -1.83 10.68 4.94
CA PHE A 50 -1.51 9.27 5.02
C PHE A 50 -2.19 8.37 3.98
N PRO A 51 -3.35 8.69 3.39
CA PRO A 51 -3.97 7.85 2.37
C PRO A 51 -3.07 7.55 1.17
N GLU A 52 -2.16 8.46 0.79
CA GLU A 52 -1.23 8.29 -0.33
C GLU A 52 -0.40 7.01 -0.20
N PHE A 53 0.41 6.93 0.85
CA PHE A 53 1.25 5.76 1.08
C PHE A 53 0.48 4.58 1.69
N ALA A 54 -0.67 4.82 2.32
CA ALA A 54 -1.51 3.78 2.88
C ALA A 54 -2.11 2.88 1.78
N ILE A 55 -2.59 3.47 0.68
CA ILE A 55 -3.11 2.70 -0.46
C ILE A 55 -1.98 1.90 -1.13
N LEU A 56 -0.77 2.46 -1.25
CA LEU A 56 0.41 1.71 -1.72
C LEU A 56 0.75 0.54 -0.79
N ALA A 57 0.62 0.72 0.52
CA ALA A 57 0.81 -0.38 1.48
C ALA A 57 -0.25 -1.48 1.35
N LEU A 58 -1.49 -1.15 0.96
CA LEU A 58 -2.51 -2.17 0.61
C LEU A 58 -2.11 -2.94 -0.65
N ALA A 59 -1.60 -2.26 -1.68
CA ALA A 59 -1.09 -2.90 -2.90
C ALA A 59 0.08 -3.85 -2.57
N MET A 60 1.01 -3.41 -1.73
CA MET A 60 2.11 -4.22 -1.25
C MET A 60 1.62 -5.43 -0.44
N THR A 61 0.60 -5.25 0.39
CA THR A 61 0.05 -6.32 1.24
C THR A 61 -0.41 -7.52 0.45
N ILE A 62 -1.20 -7.31 -0.61
CA ILE A 62 -1.78 -8.43 -1.37
C ILE A 62 -0.71 -9.21 -2.14
N THR A 63 0.33 -8.53 -2.66
CA THR A 63 1.45 -9.19 -3.35
C THR A 63 2.34 -9.94 -2.36
N MET A 64 2.68 -9.34 -1.22
CA MET A 64 3.47 -9.99 -0.17
C MET A 64 2.78 -11.25 0.39
N MET A 65 1.45 -11.29 0.48
CA MET A 65 0.74 -12.49 0.90
C MET A 65 0.97 -13.70 -0.02
N THR A 66 1.39 -13.49 -1.28
CA THR A 66 1.80 -14.55 -2.21
C THR A 66 3.29 -14.88 -2.14
N GLY A 67 4.07 -14.24 -1.26
CA GLY A 67 5.51 -14.36 -1.20
C GLY A 67 6.24 -13.49 -2.25
N GLY A 68 5.53 -12.57 -2.91
CA GLY A 68 6.07 -11.64 -3.89
C GLY A 68 6.08 -10.20 -3.37
N ILE A 69 7.18 -9.48 -3.55
CA ILE A 69 7.26 -8.04 -3.29
C ILE A 69 7.14 -7.33 -4.64
N ASP A 70 6.17 -6.43 -4.76
CA ASP A 70 5.95 -5.64 -5.98
C ASP A 70 6.64 -4.27 -5.87
N LEU A 71 7.83 -4.16 -6.44
CA LEU A 71 8.60 -2.92 -6.43
C LEU A 71 8.15 -1.92 -7.52
N SER A 72 7.19 -2.29 -8.37
CA SER A 72 6.69 -1.41 -9.42
C SER A 72 5.58 -0.47 -8.97
N VAL A 73 4.99 -0.67 -7.78
CA VAL A 73 3.76 0.03 -7.33
C VAL A 73 3.85 1.55 -7.43
N VAL A 74 5.02 2.15 -7.15
CA VAL A 74 5.23 3.61 -7.29
C VAL A 74 5.33 4.02 -8.75
N GLY A 75 6.04 3.26 -9.58
CA GLY A 75 6.12 3.50 -11.04
C GLY A 75 4.74 3.41 -11.70
N VAL A 76 3.92 2.43 -11.31
CA VAL A 76 2.53 2.27 -11.76
C VAL A 76 1.66 3.44 -11.30
N ALA A 77 1.79 3.86 -10.05
CA ALA A 77 1.07 5.01 -9.49
C ALA A 77 1.38 6.28 -10.29
N ASN A 78 2.66 6.56 -10.52
CA ASN A 78 3.10 7.75 -11.24
C ASN A 78 2.70 7.72 -12.72
N LEU A 79 2.87 6.58 -13.42
CA LEU A 79 2.44 6.45 -14.81
C LEU A 79 0.92 6.67 -14.94
N SER A 80 0.13 6.07 -14.06
CA SER A 80 -1.32 6.23 -14.05
C SER A 80 -1.72 7.68 -13.79
N ALA A 81 -1.05 8.35 -12.83
CA ALA A 81 -1.27 9.76 -12.54
C ALA A 81 -0.92 10.67 -13.73
N VAL A 82 0.22 10.40 -14.38
CA VAL A 82 0.65 11.15 -15.58
C VAL A 82 -0.35 11.00 -16.72
N VAL A 83 -0.83 9.78 -17.00
CA VAL A 83 -1.84 9.55 -18.05
C VAL A 83 -3.14 10.30 -17.72
N ALA A 84 -3.62 10.22 -16.47
CA ALA A 84 -4.79 10.98 -16.05
C ALA A 84 -4.59 12.49 -16.19
N ALA A 85 -3.41 12.98 -15.79
CA ALA A 85 -3.03 14.39 -15.90
C ALA A 85 -3.05 14.89 -17.34
N LEU A 86 -2.47 14.13 -18.27
CA LEU A 86 -2.44 14.47 -19.69
C LEU A 86 -3.85 14.48 -20.32
N ILE A 87 -4.71 13.54 -19.93
CA ILE A 87 -6.12 13.54 -20.34
C ILE A 87 -6.80 14.85 -19.90
N LEU A 88 -6.62 15.21 -18.62
CA LEU A 88 -7.25 16.39 -18.04
C LEU A 88 -6.72 17.71 -18.60
N THR A 89 -5.44 17.80 -18.94
CA THR A 89 -4.84 19.04 -19.42
C THR A 89 -4.89 19.20 -20.92
N GLN A 90 -4.69 18.13 -21.70
CA GLN A 90 -4.55 18.20 -23.15
C GLN A 90 -5.85 17.92 -23.93
N LEU A 91 -6.67 16.99 -23.43
CA LEU A 91 -7.90 16.59 -24.12
C LEU A 91 -9.11 17.40 -23.66
N ALA A 92 -9.12 17.81 -22.42
CA ALA A 92 -10.25 18.47 -21.82
C ALA A 92 -10.25 19.99 -21.99
N GLY A 93 -9.08 20.62 -22.20
CA GLY A 93 -8.93 22.06 -22.48
C GLY A 93 -9.17 22.99 -21.28
N PRO A 94 -8.81 24.28 -21.40
CA PRO A 94 -8.92 25.24 -20.29
C PRO A 94 -10.34 25.67 -19.95
N GLU A 95 -11.34 25.38 -20.79
CA GLU A 95 -12.76 25.76 -20.55
C GLU A 95 -13.50 24.84 -19.56
N MET A 96 -12.80 23.95 -18.89
CA MET A 96 -13.36 22.96 -17.98
C MET A 96 -13.85 23.50 -16.62
N ALA A 97 -13.89 24.81 -16.43
CA ALA A 97 -14.41 25.37 -15.18
C ALA A 97 -15.94 25.14 -14.98
N THR A 98 -16.68 24.75 -16.01
CA THR A 98 -18.14 24.67 -15.98
C THR A 98 -18.69 23.44 -16.73
N GLY A 99 -19.18 22.42 -16.01
CA GLY A 99 -20.07 21.37 -16.51
C GLY A 99 -19.44 20.09 -17.08
N PRO A 100 -18.61 20.08 -18.15
CA PRO A 100 -18.05 18.84 -18.70
C PRO A 100 -16.92 18.22 -17.87
N SER A 101 -16.42 18.93 -16.85
CA SER A 101 -15.25 18.51 -16.04
C SER A 101 -15.42 17.15 -15.34
N LEU A 102 -16.62 16.78 -14.92
CA LEU A 102 -16.91 15.50 -14.26
C LEU A 102 -16.81 14.31 -15.23
N ILE A 103 -17.19 14.48 -16.49
CA ILE A 103 -17.09 13.41 -17.51
C ILE A 103 -15.62 13.13 -17.79
N TRP A 104 -14.83 14.17 -18.01
CA TRP A 104 -13.40 14.03 -18.24
C TRP A 104 -12.64 13.52 -17.02
N LEU A 105 -13.05 13.92 -15.82
CA LEU A 105 -12.53 13.37 -14.58
C LEU A 105 -12.82 11.87 -14.47
N GLY A 106 -14.06 11.45 -14.77
CA GLY A 106 -14.44 10.03 -14.80
C GLY A 106 -13.63 9.25 -15.82
N PHE A 107 -13.41 9.83 -17.02
CA PHE A 107 -12.59 9.20 -18.06
C PHE A 107 -11.10 9.10 -17.64
N ALA A 108 -10.54 10.14 -17.03
CA ALA A 108 -9.16 10.15 -16.52
C ALA A 108 -8.95 9.11 -15.41
N VAL A 109 -9.92 9.01 -14.48
CA VAL A 109 -9.91 7.98 -13.42
C VAL A 109 -9.99 6.58 -14.02
N ALA A 110 -10.90 6.33 -14.97
CA ALA A 110 -11.03 5.05 -15.64
C ALA A 110 -9.76 4.68 -16.40
N ALA A 111 -9.15 5.63 -17.12
CA ALA A 111 -7.89 5.42 -17.83
C ALA A 111 -6.74 5.08 -16.87
N ALA A 112 -6.62 5.79 -15.74
CA ALA A 112 -5.61 5.50 -14.72
C ALA A 112 -5.78 4.08 -14.15
N LEU A 113 -7.01 3.67 -13.83
CA LEU A 113 -7.30 2.31 -13.34
C LEU A 113 -7.02 1.25 -14.40
N CYS A 114 -7.30 1.53 -15.68
CA CYS A 114 -6.95 0.64 -16.80
C CYS A 114 -5.43 0.49 -16.95
N ILE A 115 -4.66 1.58 -16.81
CA ILE A 115 -3.18 1.53 -16.81
C ILE A 115 -2.68 0.69 -15.64
N GLY A 116 -3.23 0.91 -14.43
CA GLY A 116 -2.88 0.10 -13.27
C GLY A 116 -3.20 -1.39 -13.46
N ALA A 117 -4.37 -1.71 -14.01
CA ALA A 117 -4.75 -3.09 -14.31
C ALA A 117 -3.85 -3.71 -15.39
N ALA A 118 -3.50 -2.96 -16.45
CA ALA A 118 -2.60 -3.42 -17.52
C ALA A 118 -1.18 -3.66 -16.99
N ALA A 119 -0.64 -2.74 -16.18
CA ALA A 119 0.65 -2.90 -15.51
C ALA A 119 0.65 -4.14 -14.59
N GLY A 120 -0.43 -4.33 -13.83
CA GLY A 120 -0.61 -5.52 -13.00
C GLY A 120 -0.72 -6.81 -13.83
N LEU A 121 -1.37 -6.79 -15.00
CA LEU A 121 -1.39 -7.91 -15.92
C LEU A 121 0.01 -8.24 -16.46
N VAL A 122 0.81 -7.23 -16.80
CA VAL A 122 2.21 -7.42 -17.23
C VAL A 122 3.00 -8.09 -16.11
N ASN A 123 3.00 -7.53 -14.91
CA ASN A 123 3.73 -8.08 -13.76
C ASN A 123 3.25 -9.49 -13.40
N GLY A 124 1.94 -9.67 -13.32
CA GLY A 124 1.34 -10.98 -13.07
C GLY A 124 1.71 -12.02 -14.12
N SER A 125 1.81 -11.62 -15.38
CA SER A 125 2.23 -12.50 -16.49
C SER A 125 3.70 -12.88 -16.37
N LEU A 126 4.58 -11.92 -16.07
CA LEU A 126 6.02 -12.18 -15.87
C LEU A 126 6.26 -13.18 -14.73
N VAL A 127 5.51 -13.05 -13.64
CA VAL A 127 5.65 -13.95 -12.50
C VAL A 127 4.95 -15.28 -12.73
N ALA A 128 3.71 -15.29 -13.26
CA ALA A 128 2.89 -16.49 -13.34
C ALA A 128 3.23 -17.40 -14.52
N PHE A 129 3.54 -16.85 -15.70
CA PHE A 129 3.78 -17.63 -16.90
C PHE A 129 5.27 -17.78 -17.23
N PHE A 130 6.05 -16.71 -17.04
CA PHE A 130 7.49 -16.76 -17.29
C PHE A 130 8.29 -17.26 -16.09
N GLY A 131 7.65 -17.39 -14.90
CA GLY A 131 8.29 -17.90 -13.69
C GLY A 131 9.40 -16.99 -13.14
N LEU A 132 9.39 -15.70 -13.48
CA LEU A 132 10.40 -14.77 -13.01
C LEU A 132 10.23 -14.49 -11.50
N PRO A 133 11.33 -14.37 -10.74
CA PRO A 133 11.27 -13.94 -9.35
C PRO A 133 10.53 -12.59 -9.25
N PRO A 134 9.52 -12.45 -8.37
CA PRO A 134 8.69 -11.25 -8.27
C PRO A 134 9.47 -9.95 -8.13
N ILE A 135 10.48 -9.93 -7.28
CA ILE A 135 11.33 -8.76 -7.05
C ILE A 135 12.01 -8.30 -8.34
N LEU A 136 12.59 -9.22 -9.11
CA LEU A 136 13.29 -8.89 -10.36
C LEU A 136 12.32 -8.44 -11.45
N ALA A 137 11.20 -9.15 -11.59
CA ALA A 137 10.16 -8.80 -12.56
C ALA A 137 9.61 -7.40 -12.30
N THR A 138 9.24 -7.11 -11.05
CA THR A 138 8.61 -5.83 -10.69
C THR A 138 9.60 -4.67 -10.59
N LEU A 139 10.86 -4.93 -10.26
CA LEU A 139 11.91 -3.92 -10.35
C LEU A 139 12.13 -3.49 -11.80
N GLY A 140 12.29 -4.45 -12.71
CA GLY A 140 12.47 -4.17 -14.13
C GLY A 140 11.27 -3.44 -14.75
N SER A 141 10.05 -3.96 -14.52
CA SER A 141 8.83 -3.32 -15.01
C SER A 141 8.58 -1.94 -14.38
N GLY A 142 8.92 -1.75 -13.11
CA GLY A 142 8.83 -0.46 -12.43
C GLY A 142 9.69 0.61 -13.09
N LEU A 143 10.92 0.27 -13.51
CA LEU A 143 11.77 1.15 -14.30
C LEU A 143 11.17 1.49 -15.67
N VAL A 144 10.55 0.49 -16.33
CA VAL A 144 9.84 0.72 -17.60
C VAL A 144 8.67 1.69 -17.40
N PHE A 145 7.83 1.49 -16.39
CA PHE A 145 6.68 2.36 -16.12
C PHE A 145 7.11 3.79 -15.78
N THR A 146 8.15 3.93 -14.97
CA THR A 146 8.73 5.24 -14.65
C THR A 146 9.34 5.89 -15.90
N GLY A 147 10.06 5.13 -16.71
CA GLY A 147 10.63 5.60 -17.99
C GLY A 147 9.56 6.06 -18.97
N LEU A 148 8.44 5.34 -19.07
CA LEU A 148 7.28 5.74 -19.89
C LEU A 148 6.67 7.06 -19.37
N ALA A 149 6.50 7.21 -18.07
CA ALA A 149 5.99 8.45 -17.47
C ALA A 149 6.92 9.64 -17.77
N ILE A 150 8.25 9.44 -17.68
CA ILE A 150 9.25 10.45 -18.04
C ILE A 150 9.18 10.77 -19.54
N ALA A 151 9.11 9.76 -20.40
CA ALA A 151 9.04 9.96 -21.85
C ALA A 151 7.81 10.77 -22.28
N MET A 152 6.66 10.54 -21.61
CA MET A 152 5.41 11.25 -21.90
C MET A 152 5.43 12.72 -21.45
N THR A 153 6.22 13.06 -20.43
CA THR A 153 6.23 14.39 -19.79
C THR A 153 7.52 15.19 -20.06
N GLY A 154 8.51 14.55 -20.69
CA GLY A 154 9.86 15.12 -20.79
C GLY A 154 10.53 15.33 -19.43
N GLY A 155 10.09 14.60 -18.39
CA GLY A 155 10.58 14.72 -17.01
C GLY A 155 10.00 15.90 -16.23
N SER A 156 9.17 16.74 -16.86
CA SER A 156 8.53 17.88 -16.22
C SER A 156 7.24 17.46 -15.49
N ALA A 157 6.83 18.25 -14.50
CA ALA A 157 5.54 18.07 -13.86
C ALA A 157 4.41 18.57 -14.76
N VAL A 158 3.34 17.79 -14.90
CA VAL A 158 2.10 18.20 -15.53
C VAL A 158 1.24 18.90 -14.48
N MET A 159 0.84 20.13 -14.74
CA MET A 159 0.09 21.01 -13.83
C MET A 159 -1.09 21.65 -14.58
N GLY A 160 -1.96 22.36 -13.84
CA GLY A 160 -3.07 23.08 -14.44
C GLY A 160 -4.35 22.27 -14.54
N PHE A 161 -4.63 21.46 -13.52
CA PHE A 161 -5.86 20.68 -13.45
C PHE A 161 -7.08 21.53 -13.11
N PRO A 162 -8.28 21.11 -13.56
CA PRO A 162 -9.53 21.69 -13.09
C PRO A 162 -9.68 21.60 -11.56
N ALA A 163 -10.35 22.59 -10.95
CA ALA A 163 -10.61 22.61 -9.51
C ALA A 163 -11.29 21.34 -8.98
N THR A 164 -12.10 20.67 -9.83
CA THR A 164 -12.74 19.38 -9.51
C THR A 164 -11.73 18.25 -9.19
N VAL A 165 -10.52 18.28 -9.72
CA VAL A 165 -9.46 17.31 -9.41
C VAL A 165 -8.90 17.59 -8.03
N ALA A 166 -8.58 18.85 -7.73
CA ALA A 166 -8.07 19.26 -6.42
C ALA A 166 -9.07 18.94 -5.29
N TRP A 167 -10.37 18.92 -5.60
CA TRP A 167 -11.42 18.55 -4.65
C TRP A 167 -11.25 17.13 -4.10
N ILE A 168 -10.84 16.16 -4.92
CA ILE A 168 -10.63 14.77 -4.47
C ILE A 168 -9.50 14.69 -3.44
N GLY A 169 -8.43 15.48 -3.62
CA GLY A 169 -7.24 15.40 -2.78
C GLY A 169 -7.25 16.33 -1.56
N ASN A 170 -8.00 17.44 -1.61
CA ASN A 170 -7.85 18.53 -0.66
C ASN A 170 -9.16 18.94 0.03
N GLU A 171 -10.30 18.35 -0.34
CA GLU A 171 -11.58 18.68 0.28
C GLU A 171 -12.05 17.61 1.26
N SER A 172 -13.01 17.98 2.10
CA SER A 172 -13.64 17.08 3.07
C SER A 172 -15.14 16.95 2.82
N LEU A 173 -15.63 15.72 2.92
CA LEU A 173 -17.06 15.40 2.88
C LEU A 173 -17.54 15.15 4.32
N LEU A 174 -18.49 15.94 4.80
CA LEU A 174 -19.01 15.87 6.17
C LEU A 174 -17.91 15.99 7.25
N GLY A 175 -16.87 16.78 6.97
CA GLY A 175 -15.74 16.96 7.88
C GLY A 175 -14.67 15.84 7.84
N VAL A 176 -14.85 14.82 6.96
CA VAL A 176 -13.88 13.75 6.76
C VAL A 176 -13.16 13.96 5.42
N PRO A 177 -11.81 13.98 5.38
CA PRO A 177 -11.06 14.11 4.14
C PRO A 177 -11.44 13.06 3.08
N VAL A 178 -11.67 13.48 1.85
CA VAL A 178 -12.04 12.58 0.74
C VAL A 178 -11.00 11.48 0.52
N PRO A 179 -9.68 11.77 0.56
CA PRO A 179 -8.66 10.71 0.47
C PRO A 179 -8.79 9.65 1.56
N LEU A 180 -9.15 10.05 2.78
CA LEU A 180 -9.35 9.12 3.89
C LEU A 180 -10.55 8.19 3.67
N ILE A 181 -11.65 8.74 3.13
CA ILE A 181 -12.83 7.95 2.77
C ILE A 181 -12.46 6.92 1.69
N LEU A 182 -11.72 7.35 0.65
CA LEU A 182 -11.26 6.46 -0.42
C LEU A 182 -10.38 5.35 0.13
N PHE A 183 -9.38 5.68 0.97
CA PHE A 183 -8.55 4.69 1.64
C PHE A 183 -9.38 3.69 2.46
N GLY A 184 -10.34 4.19 3.25
CA GLY A 184 -11.22 3.35 4.07
C GLY A 184 -12.03 2.37 3.23
N LEU A 185 -12.59 2.82 2.09
CA LEU A 185 -13.33 1.97 1.15
C LEU A 185 -12.43 0.92 0.50
N LEU A 186 -11.23 1.29 0.05
CA LEU A 186 -10.26 0.36 -0.54
C LEU A 186 -9.75 -0.66 0.49
N ALA A 187 -9.47 -0.21 1.72
CA ALA A 187 -9.04 -1.10 2.81
C ALA A 187 -10.16 -2.08 3.20
N LEU A 188 -11.40 -1.61 3.31
CA LEU A 188 -12.56 -2.46 3.58
C LEU A 188 -12.79 -3.46 2.43
N GLY A 189 -12.76 -2.99 1.19
CA GLY A 189 -12.90 -3.83 0.00
C GLY A 189 -11.83 -4.93 -0.04
N LEU A 190 -10.57 -4.59 0.17
CA LEU A 190 -9.46 -5.55 0.23
C LEU A 190 -9.60 -6.49 1.43
N HIS A 191 -10.00 -5.99 2.59
CA HIS A 191 -10.25 -6.82 3.78
C HIS A 191 -11.34 -7.87 3.51
N LEU A 192 -12.48 -7.47 2.96
CA LEU A 192 -13.56 -8.38 2.63
C LEU A 192 -13.14 -9.38 1.54
N LEU A 193 -12.44 -8.93 0.51
CA LEU A 193 -11.91 -9.78 -0.55
C LEU A 193 -10.98 -10.86 -0.01
N LEU A 194 -10.07 -10.51 0.89
CA LEU A 194 -9.10 -11.46 1.44
C LEU A 194 -9.67 -12.36 2.54
N THR A 195 -10.67 -11.89 3.33
CA THR A 195 -11.18 -12.65 4.48
C THR A 195 -12.49 -13.39 4.21
N LYS A 196 -13.31 -12.90 3.26
CA LYS A 196 -14.67 -13.40 3.04
C LYS A 196 -14.85 -14.13 1.70
N THR A 197 -13.81 -14.21 0.85
CA THR A 197 -13.93 -14.86 -0.46
C THR A 197 -13.00 -16.06 -0.61
N ALA A 198 -13.35 -16.96 -1.53
CA ALA A 198 -12.50 -18.09 -1.92
C ALA A 198 -11.18 -17.62 -2.57
N PHE A 199 -11.13 -16.40 -3.11
CA PHE A 199 -9.92 -15.82 -3.66
C PHE A 199 -8.89 -15.58 -2.55
N GLY A 200 -9.26 -14.94 -1.45
CA GLY A 200 -8.35 -14.69 -0.32
C GLY A 200 -7.81 -16.00 0.29
N LEU A 201 -8.66 -17.03 0.40
CA LEU A 201 -8.20 -18.35 0.82
C LEU A 201 -7.12 -18.91 -0.12
N ARG A 202 -7.33 -18.83 -1.45
CA ARG A 202 -6.36 -19.32 -2.44
C ARG A 202 -5.05 -18.53 -2.39
N VAL A 203 -5.09 -17.21 -2.20
CA VAL A 203 -3.91 -16.35 -2.01
C VAL A 203 -3.11 -16.83 -0.80
N THR A 204 -3.76 -17.04 0.34
CA THR A 204 -3.11 -17.51 1.57
C THR A 204 -2.55 -18.93 1.43
N MET A 205 -3.29 -19.85 0.77
CA MET A 205 -2.83 -21.21 0.51
C MET A 205 -1.58 -21.23 -0.37
N TYR A 206 -1.61 -20.49 -1.48
CA TYR A 206 -0.46 -20.39 -2.38
C TYR A 206 0.77 -19.81 -1.68
N GLY A 207 0.61 -18.70 -0.95
CA GLY A 207 1.72 -18.08 -0.23
C GLY A 207 2.29 -18.95 0.89
N ALA A 208 1.45 -19.79 1.53
CA ALA A 208 1.90 -20.69 2.59
C ALA A 208 2.69 -21.89 2.04
N ASN A 209 2.20 -22.49 0.97
CA ASN A 209 2.86 -23.61 0.30
C ASN A 209 2.34 -23.76 -1.14
N PRO A 210 3.12 -23.31 -2.15
CA PRO A 210 2.73 -23.39 -3.56
C PRO A 210 2.44 -24.82 -4.05
N LEU A 211 3.19 -25.82 -3.57
CA LEU A 211 2.97 -27.23 -3.94
C LEU A 211 1.67 -27.76 -3.38
N ALA A 212 1.37 -27.48 -2.12
CA ALA A 212 0.10 -27.87 -1.51
C ALA A 212 -1.10 -27.22 -2.22
N ALA A 213 -0.98 -25.95 -2.61
CA ALA A 213 -2.00 -25.27 -3.39
C ALA A 213 -2.22 -25.94 -4.78
N LEU A 214 -1.13 -26.37 -5.43
CA LEU A 214 -1.22 -27.10 -6.70
C LEU A 214 -1.95 -28.44 -6.55
N TYR A 215 -1.62 -29.23 -5.54
CA TYR A 215 -2.32 -30.50 -5.23
C TYR A 215 -3.79 -30.31 -4.84
N ALA A 216 -4.13 -29.14 -4.29
CA ALA A 216 -5.51 -28.75 -4.04
C ALA A 216 -6.24 -28.20 -5.28
N ALA A 217 -5.70 -28.42 -6.47
CA ALA A 217 -6.24 -27.96 -7.77
C ALA A 217 -6.45 -26.44 -7.86
N VAL A 218 -5.68 -25.64 -7.12
CA VAL A 218 -5.70 -24.18 -7.22
C VAL A 218 -4.98 -23.77 -8.52
N ASN A 219 -5.66 -23.01 -9.37
CA ASN A 219 -5.03 -22.42 -10.56
C ASN A 219 -4.14 -21.24 -10.15
N ILE A 220 -2.85 -21.53 -9.92
CA ILE A 220 -1.84 -20.59 -9.42
C ILE A 220 -1.72 -19.37 -10.35
N ASN A 221 -1.66 -19.58 -11.66
CA ASN A 221 -1.49 -18.50 -12.64
C ASN A 221 -2.65 -17.49 -12.55
N ARG A 222 -3.88 -17.98 -12.43
CA ARG A 222 -5.05 -17.09 -12.24
C ARG A 222 -5.04 -16.36 -10.92
N VAL A 223 -4.53 -16.96 -9.86
CA VAL A 223 -4.40 -16.30 -8.55
C VAL A 223 -3.38 -15.19 -8.64
N LEU A 224 -2.18 -15.45 -9.16
CA LEU A 224 -1.12 -14.46 -9.32
C LEU A 224 -1.54 -13.31 -10.23
N LEU A 225 -2.11 -13.59 -11.41
CA LEU A 225 -2.62 -12.54 -12.29
C LEU A 225 -3.59 -11.61 -11.57
N LYS A 226 -4.58 -12.16 -10.85
CA LYS A 226 -5.55 -11.36 -10.10
C LYS A 226 -4.90 -10.54 -8.99
N VAL A 227 -3.93 -11.11 -8.27
CA VAL A 227 -3.19 -10.41 -7.21
C VAL A 227 -2.49 -9.19 -7.76
N TYR A 228 -1.73 -9.33 -8.85
CA TYR A 228 -0.99 -8.21 -9.45
C TYR A 228 -1.92 -7.19 -10.12
N VAL A 229 -3.03 -7.61 -10.73
CA VAL A 229 -4.04 -6.68 -11.27
C VAL A 229 -4.65 -5.83 -10.16
N ILE A 230 -5.05 -6.44 -9.05
CA ILE A 230 -5.60 -5.71 -7.90
C ILE A 230 -4.54 -4.78 -7.30
N ALA A 231 -3.29 -5.23 -7.17
CA ALA A 231 -2.19 -4.40 -6.69
C ALA A 231 -1.95 -3.19 -7.62
N GLY A 232 -1.96 -3.39 -8.94
CA GLY A 232 -1.84 -2.31 -9.92
C GLY A 232 -3.00 -1.32 -9.87
N MET A 233 -4.25 -1.78 -9.67
CA MET A 233 -5.41 -0.91 -9.49
C MET A 233 -5.33 -0.11 -8.18
N LEU A 234 -4.84 -0.69 -7.09
CA LEU A 234 -4.59 0.03 -5.84
C LEU A 234 -3.46 1.05 -6.03
N ALA A 235 -2.37 0.68 -6.71
CA ALA A 235 -1.27 1.60 -7.00
C ALA A 235 -1.74 2.80 -7.83
N SER A 236 -2.54 2.58 -8.88
CA SER A 236 -3.11 3.68 -9.68
C SER A 236 -4.06 4.55 -8.87
N SER A 237 -4.84 3.98 -7.95
CA SER A 237 -5.69 4.76 -7.02
C SER A 237 -4.83 5.65 -6.11
N ALA A 238 -3.68 5.15 -5.61
CA ALA A 238 -2.73 5.97 -4.86
C ALA A 238 -2.16 7.11 -5.72
N GLY A 239 -1.80 6.83 -6.97
CA GLY A 239 -1.32 7.85 -7.93
C GLY A 239 -2.34 8.96 -8.16
N LEU A 240 -3.62 8.64 -8.29
CA LEU A 240 -4.70 9.63 -8.42
C LEU A 240 -4.82 10.51 -7.17
N VAL A 241 -4.69 9.93 -5.97
CA VAL A 241 -4.72 10.70 -4.71
C VAL A 241 -3.50 11.62 -4.62
N ILE A 242 -2.29 11.13 -4.92
CA ILE A 242 -1.06 11.92 -4.92
C ILE A 242 -1.17 13.09 -5.91
N MET A 243 -1.60 12.82 -7.15
CA MET A 243 -1.80 13.82 -8.19
C MET A 243 -2.79 14.90 -7.77
N SER A 244 -3.94 14.48 -7.24
CA SER A 244 -5.01 15.37 -6.83
C SER A 244 -4.58 16.26 -5.66
N ARG A 245 -3.84 15.69 -4.71
CA ARG A 245 -3.35 16.40 -3.53
C ARG A 245 -2.23 17.40 -3.85
N ALA A 246 -1.28 16.97 -4.68
CA ALA A 246 -0.17 17.82 -5.13
C ALA A 246 -0.59 18.84 -6.19
N ASN A 247 -1.80 18.72 -6.75
CA ASN A 247 -2.29 19.47 -7.92
C ASN A 247 -1.29 19.42 -9.08
N SER A 248 -0.57 18.33 -9.20
CA SER A 248 0.44 18.08 -10.23
C SER A 248 0.72 16.57 -10.35
N ALA A 249 1.21 16.13 -11.52
CA ALA A 249 1.67 14.77 -11.74
C ALA A 249 3.10 14.77 -12.26
N LYS A 250 3.97 13.97 -11.67
CA LYS A 250 5.36 13.81 -12.07
C LYS A 250 5.82 12.36 -11.91
N ALA A 251 6.76 11.92 -12.75
CA ALA A 251 7.20 10.53 -12.80
C ALA A 251 7.95 10.03 -11.55
N ASP A 252 8.43 10.94 -10.69
CA ASP A 252 9.24 10.63 -9.50
C ASP A 252 8.53 10.91 -8.16
N TYR A 253 7.24 11.25 -8.18
CA TYR A 253 6.48 11.47 -6.95
C TYR A 253 6.39 10.19 -6.10
N GLY A 254 6.52 10.38 -4.78
CA GLY A 254 6.37 9.28 -3.84
C GLY A 254 7.45 8.20 -3.92
N SER A 255 8.65 8.50 -4.47
CA SER A 255 9.74 7.51 -4.58
C SER A 255 10.10 6.89 -3.22
N SER A 256 10.09 7.68 -2.14
CA SER A 256 10.32 7.23 -0.78
C SER A 256 9.16 6.39 -0.21
N TYR A 257 7.97 6.46 -0.80
CA TYR A 257 6.82 5.67 -0.36
C TYR A 257 6.97 4.18 -0.64
N LEU A 258 7.86 3.79 -1.57
CA LEU A 258 8.11 2.37 -1.86
C LEU A 258 8.59 1.62 -0.61
N LEU A 259 9.67 2.10 0.00
CA LEU A 259 10.22 1.50 1.22
C LEU A 259 9.26 1.64 2.41
N LEU A 260 8.55 2.77 2.50
CA LEU A 260 7.55 3.00 3.54
C LEU A 260 6.38 2.01 3.41
N ALA A 261 5.89 1.72 2.20
CA ALA A 261 4.82 0.75 1.96
C ALA A 261 5.23 -0.68 2.35
N VAL A 262 6.48 -1.08 2.04
CA VAL A 262 7.05 -2.36 2.49
C VAL A 262 7.13 -2.40 4.02
N LEU A 263 7.68 -1.36 4.65
CA LEU A 263 7.78 -1.26 6.11
C LEU A 263 6.40 -1.38 6.77
N ILE A 264 5.40 -0.66 6.26
CA ILE A 264 4.04 -0.68 6.79
C ILE A 264 3.43 -2.08 6.67
N ALA A 265 3.58 -2.74 5.52
CA ALA A 265 3.05 -4.09 5.32
C ALA A 265 3.69 -5.08 6.32
N VAL A 266 5.02 -5.05 6.46
CA VAL A 266 5.75 -5.93 7.38
C VAL A 266 5.43 -5.61 8.84
N LEU A 267 5.40 -4.33 9.22
CA LEU A 267 4.99 -3.88 10.56
C LEU A 267 3.56 -4.29 10.86
N GLY A 268 2.66 -4.21 9.86
CA GLY A 268 1.27 -4.66 9.94
C GLY A 268 1.11 -6.18 10.08
N GLY A 269 2.21 -6.93 10.11
CA GLY A 269 2.24 -8.38 10.31
C GLY A 269 2.00 -9.18 9.04
N VAL A 270 2.19 -8.58 7.86
CA VAL A 270 2.21 -9.33 6.61
C VAL A 270 3.56 -10.06 6.49
N ASN A 271 3.51 -11.36 6.22
CA ASN A 271 4.71 -12.16 6.07
C ASN A 271 5.32 -11.95 4.68
N PRO A 272 6.58 -11.45 4.56
CA PRO A 272 7.24 -11.27 3.27
C PRO A 272 7.46 -12.58 2.49
N TYR A 273 7.47 -13.70 3.18
CA TYR A 273 7.61 -15.04 2.59
C TYR A 273 6.27 -15.65 2.15
N GLY A 274 5.16 -14.91 2.34
CA GLY A 274 3.83 -15.33 1.95
C GLY A 274 3.03 -16.07 3.03
N GLY A 275 1.79 -16.41 2.70
CA GLY A 275 0.90 -17.26 3.48
C GLY A 275 0.16 -16.60 4.63
N TYR A 276 0.53 -15.38 5.03
CA TYR A 276 -0.13 -14.68 6.13
C TYR A 276 -0.10 -13.17 5.94
N GLY A 277 -1.21 -12.53 6.24
CA GLY A 277 -1.35 -11.08 6.25
C GLY A 277 -2.77 -10.67 6.61
N ARG A 278 -2.92 -9.53 7.30
CA ARG A 278 -4.22 -8.98 7.67
C ARG A 278 -4.27 -7.48 7.39
N VAL A 279 -5.26 -7.06 6.63
CA VAL A 279 -5.47 -5.64 6.28
C VAL A 279 -5.61 -4.76 7.52
N ILE A 280 -6.31 -5.25 8.58
CA ILE A 280 -6.46 -4.50 9.83
C ILE A 280 -5.09 -4.19 10.47
N GLY A 281 -4.16 -5.14 10.46
CA GLY A 281 -2.79 -4.92 10.95
C GLY A 281 -2.08 -3.84 10.14
N VAL A 282 -2.25 -3.84 8.83
CA VAL A 282 -1.67 -2.82 7.94
C VAL A 282 -2.28 -1.44 8.21
N VAL A 283 -3.58 -1.33 8.42
CA VAL A 283 -4.24 -0.05 8.80
C VAL A 283 -3.66 0.50 10.11
N LEU A 284 -3.48 -0.34 11.12
CA LEU A 284 -2.87 0.08 12.39
C LEU A 284 -1.39 0.48 12.23
N ALA A 285 -0.65 -0.21 11.38
CA ALA A 285 0.73 0.15 11.05
C ALA A 285 0.81 1.49 10.30
N VAL A 286 -0.11 1.75 9.36
CA VAL A 286 -0.24 3.05 8.68
C VAL A 286 -0.42 4.17 9.69
N LEU A 287 -1.35 4.02 10.65
CA LEU A 287 -1.59 5.03 11.69
C LEU A 287 -0.33 5.27 12.53
N SER A 288 0.37 4.21 12.93
CA SER A 288 1.63 4.31 13.68
C SER A 288 2.68 5.10 12.92
N MET A 289 2.86 4.79 11.62
CA MET A 289 3.81 5.49 10.76
C MET A 289 3.41 6.94 10.48
N GLN A 290 2.12 7.24 10.36
CA GLN A 290 1.64 8.61 10.21
C GLN A 290 1.90 9.44 11.45
N PHE A 291 1.62 8.92 12.64
CA PHE A 291 1.91 9.60 13.89
C PHE A 291 3.41 9.87 14.05
N LEU A 292 4.25 8.89 13.74
CA LEU A 292 5.70 9.04 13.75
C LEU A 292 6.16 10.08 12.72
N SER A 293 5.71 9.99 11.48
CA SER A 293 6.09 10.92 10.40
C SER A 293 5.68 12.35 10.70
N SER A 294 4.45 12.56 11.19
CA SER A 294 3.97 13.88 11.58
C SER A 294 4.73 14.43 12.80
N GLY A 295 4.97 13.59 13.81
CA GLY A 295 5.74 13.99 14.98
C GLY A 295 7.17 14.42 14.62
N LEU A 296 7.86 13.65 13.80
CA LEU A 296 9.20 14.00 13.28
C LEU A 296 9.18 15.30 12.48
N ASN A 297 8.12 15.55 11.71
CA ASN A 297 7.95 16.81 10.98
C ASN A 297 7.79 18.00 11.92
N MET A 298 7.00 17.84 13.00
CA MET A 298 6.84 18.88 14.03
C MET A 298 8.15 19.18 14.79
N LEU A 299 9.02 18.17 14.92
CA LEU A 299 10.37 18.30 15.47
C LEU A 299 11.39 18.82 14.44
N GLN A 300 10.95 19.25 13.24
CA GLN A 300 11.79 19.78 12.17
C GLN A 300 12.86 18.79 11.66
N VAL A 301 12.60 17.48 11.78
CA VAL A 301 13.48 16.45 11.24
C VAL A 301 13.39 16.47 9.70
N SER A 302 14.54 16.56 9.03
CA SER A 302 14.61 16.62 7.58
C SER A 302 14.04 15.38 6.90
N ASN A 303 13.56 15.51 5.65
CA ASN A 303 13.05 14.37 4.87
C ASN A 303 14.09 13.25 4.74
N PHE A 304 15.36 13.60 4.53
CA PHE A 304 16.47 12.63 4.43
C PHE A 304 16.66 11.84 5.73
N ALA A 305 16.60 12.49 6.89
CA ALA A 305 16.70 11.82 8.18
C ALA A 305 15.49 10.90 8.43
N ARG A 306 14.30 11.27 7.95
CA ARG A 306 13.11 10.40 8.03
C ARG A 306 13.29 9.12 7.19
N GLU A 307 13.84 9.21 5.99
CA GLU A 307 14.13 8.03 5.16
C GLU A 307 15.12 7.08 5.84
N LEU A 308 16.16 7.62 6.49
CA LEU A 308 17.09 6.83 7.30
C LEU A 308 16.36 6.12 8.44
N ILE A 309 15.49 6.82 9.17
CA ILE A 309 14.69 6.23 10.26
C ILE A 309 13.81 5.09 9.74
N TRP A 310 13.14 5.26 8.58
CA TRP A 310 12.32 4.20 7.99
C TRP A 310 13.14 2.99 7.57
N GLY A 311 14.33 3.20 7.00
CA GLY A 311 15.25 2.11 6.66
C GLY A 311 15.70 1.32 7.90
N VAL A 312 16.10 2.02 8.97
CA VAL A 312 16.49 1.39 10.25
C VAL A 312 15.32 0.63 10.87
N LEU A 313 14.12 1.22 10.89
CA LEU A 313 12.90 0.57 11.39
C LEU A 313 12.56 -0.69 10.59
N LEU A 314 12.69 -0.65 9.26
CA LEU A 314 12.44 -1.82 8.40
C LEU A 314 13.36 -2.97 8.78
N ILE A 315 14.67 -2.71 8.87
CA ILE A 315 15.65 -3.73 9.27
C ILE A 315 15.32 -4.28 10.66
N PHE A 316 15.04 -3.40 11.63
CA PHE A 316 14.71 -3.77 13.00
C PHE A 316 13.48 -4.69 13.08
N VAL A 317 12.39 -4.30 12.39
CA VAL A 317 11.14 -5.09 12.34
C VAL A 317 11.38 -6.44 11.66
N MET A 318 12.15 -6.49 10.58
CA MET A 318 12.49 -7.75 9.90
C MET A 318 13.31 -8.67 10.78
N VAL A 319 14.29 -8.15 11.53
CA VAL A 319 15.11 -8.96 12.47
C VAL A 319 14.26 -9.53 13.59
N ILE A 320 13.33 -8.75 14.16
CA ILE A 320 12.42 -9.24 15.21
C ILE A 320 11.51 -10.33 14.65
N ASN A 321 10.93 -10.13 13.47
CA ASN A 321 10.06 -11.11 12.84
C ASN A 321 10.80 -12.39 12.48
N SER A 322 12.04 -12.31 11.98
CA SER A 322 12.90 -13.46 11.67
C SER A 322 13.19 -14.30 12.92
N ASN A 323 13.53 -13.66 14.03
CA ASN A 323 13.79 -14.36 15.31
C ASN A 323 12.55 -15.04 15.88
N ALA A 324 11.35 -14.45 15.68
CA ALA A 324 10.09 -15.06 16.08
C ALA A 324 9.77 -16.31 15.26
N ILE A 325 10.05 -16.29 13.96
CA ILE A 325 9.88 -17.44 13.04
C ILE A 325 10.91 -18.55 13.39
N GLY A 326 12.18 -18.18 13.61
CA GLY A 326 13.25 -19.13 13.97
C GLY A 326 12.97 -19.91 15.25
N ARG A 327 12.50 -19.23 16.30
CA ARG A 327 12.10 -19.90 17.57
C ARG A 327 10.96 -20.89 17.41
N GLY A 328 10.01 -20.62 16.53
CA GLY A 328 8.90 -21.55 16.22
C GLY A 328 9.38 -22.79 15.47
N PHE A 329 10.40 -22.67 14.62
CA PHE A 329 10.96 -23.76 13.84
C PHE A 329 11.81 -24.71 14.72
N PHE A 330 12.68 -24.15 15.57
CA PHE A 330 13.50 -24.94 16.50
C PHE A 330 12.69 -25.59 17.64
N ALA A 331 11.57 -25.01 18.05
CA ALA A 331 10.69 -25.60 19.03
C ALA A 331 9.97 -26.88 18.53
N ARG A 332 9.74 -26.98 17.19
CA ARG A 332 9.15 -28.18 16.56
C ARG A 332 10.16 -29.29 16.27
N ALA A 333 11.46 -29.00 16.30
CA ALA A 333 12.53 -29.94 15.99
C ALA A 333 13.08 -30.69 17.22
N LYS A 334 12.43 -30.63 18.40
CA LYS A 334 12.78 -31.50 19.51
C LYS A 334 12.32 -32.92 19.20
N PRO A 335 13.25 -33.88 19.02
CA PRO A 335 12.86 -35.28 18.83
C PRO A 335 12.16 -35.76 20.11
N THR A 336 10.98 -36.37 19.93
CA THR A 336 10.37 -37.16 20.97
C THR A 336 11.33 -38.28 21.35
N LYS A 337 11.93 -38.22 22.55
CA LYS A 337 12.67 -39.34 23.13
C LYS A 337 11.70 -40.49 23.21
N SER A 338 11.91 -41.49 22.36
CA SER A 338 11.32 -42.81 22.52
C SER A 338 11.92 -43.45 23.75
N SER A 339 11.13 -43.60 24.78
CA SER A 339 11.37 -44.53 25.90
C SER A 339 10.85 -45.89 25.51
#